data_39ac0f6435ad98b2fb4fab1ff176eacc
#
_entry.id   39ac0f6435ad98b2fb4fab1ff176eacc
#
_cell.length_a   1.000
_cell.length_b   1.000
_cell.length_c   1.000
_cell.angle_alpha   90.00
_cell.angle_beta   90.00
_cell.angle_gamma   90.00
#
_symmetry.space_group_name_H-M   'P 1'
#
loop_
_entity.id
_entity.type
_entity.pdbx_description
1 polymer ?
#
loop_
_entity_poly.entity_id
_entity_poly.type
_entity_poly.pdbx_seq_one_letter_code
_entity_poly.pdbx_strand_id
1 'polypeptide(L)'
;KFVNHVVLMPDGDILNRYWDENDTARPESYREDVELANHPGQDHKIMYHHLRAGAESGWDFSSRWFKNAQSFASIHTTEIVPVDLNCLLLHLEEIISEGYQLAKNMEAASAYKLLAIKRKKAIQKYCWNDEQGFYFDYDAPERKQKQSLTLAGVFPLFCKIATEKQAKQVATIIKEKFLRPGGVVST
;
A
#
# COMPACT_ATOMS: atom_id res chain seq x y z
N LYS A 1 -0.54 -0.21 -15.78
CA LYS A 1 -1.82 0.44 -16.13
C LYS A 1 -2.69 0.52 -14.88
N PHE A 2 -3.33 1.64 -14.65
CA PHE A 2 -4.26 1.86 -13.54
C PHE A 2 -5.71 1.77 -14.01
N VAL A 3 -6.56 1.12 -13.20
CA VAL A 3 -8.02 1.12 -13.36
C VAL A 3 -8.62 1.20 -11.96
N ASN A 4 -9.06 2.38 -11.54
CA ASN A 4 -9.55 2.64 -10.17
C ASN A 4 -8.61 2.05 -9.11
N HIS A 5 -9.07 1.17 -8.25
CA HIS A 5 -8.27 0.49 -7.22
C HIS A 5 -7.28 -0.56 -7.76
N VAL A 6 -7.33 -0.88 -9.06
CA VAL A 6 -6.53 -1.97 -9.64
C VAL A 6 -5.30 -1.44 -10.37
N VAL A 7 -4.16 -2.04 -10.11
CA VAL A 7 -2.89 -1.78 -10.80
C VAL A 7 -2.46 -3.03 -11.54
N LEU A 8 -2.49 -2.96 -12.88
CA LEU A 8 -1.90 -3.99 -13.73
C LEU A 8 -0.41 -3.71 -13.85
N MET A 9 0.38 -4.59 -13.26
CA MET A 9 1.84 -4.52 -13.26
C MET A 9 2.43 -4.86 -14.62
N PRO A 10 3.70 -4.50 -14.92
CA PRO A 10 4.29 -4.68 -16.26
C PRO A 10 4.29 -6.11 -16.80
N ASP A 11 4.35 -7.09 -15.92
CA ASP A 11 4.40 -8.53 -16.23
C ASP A 11 3.05 -9.24 -16.14
N GLY A 12 1.97 -8.49 -15.95
CA GLY A 12 0.61 -9.00 -15.89
C GLY A 12 0.12 -9.37 -14.49
N ASP A 13 0.96 -9.22 -13.46
CA ASP A 13 0.51 -9.35 -12.07
C ASP A 13 -0.51 -8.24 -11.74
N ILE A 14 -1.43 -8.54 -10.83
CA ILE A 14 -2.47 -7.59 -10.37
C ILE A 14 -2.24 -7.29 -8.90
N LEU A 15 -2.07 -6.00 -8.60
CA LEU A 15 -2.03 -5.45 -7.26
C LEU A 15 -3.06 -4.31 -7.13
N ASN A 16 -3.22 -3.78 -5.94
CA ASN A 16 -4.21 -2.75 -5.66
C ASN A 16 -3.55 -1.49 -5.08
N ARG A 17 -4.27 -0.38 -5.25
CA ARG A 17 -3.94 0.94 -4.70
C ARG A 17 -5.17 1.54 -4.01
N TYR A 18 -4.98 2.55 -3.18
CA TYR A 18 -6.05 3.41 -2.71
C TYR A 18 -6.54 4.31 -3.85
N TRP A 19 -7.83 4.51 -3.95
CA TRP A 19 -8.46 5.30 -4.99
C TRP A 19 -9.87 5.70 -4.58
N ASP A 20 -10.18 7.00 -4.66
CA ASP A 20 -11.54 7.53 -4.58
C ASP A 20 -11.87 8.15 -5.95
N GLU A 21 -13.06 7.90 -6.47
CA GLU A 21 -13.47 8.36 -7.79
C GLU A 21 -13.87 9.86 -7.84
N ASN A 22 -14.05 10.50 -6.67
CA ASN A 22 -14.36 11.92 -6.61
C ASN A 22 -13.11 12.78 -6.87
N ASP A 23 -13.26 13.79 -7.70
CA ASP A 23 -12.23 14.73 -8.11
C ASP A 23 -12.42 16.13 -7.49
N THR A 24 -12.98 16.19 -6.27
CA THR A 24 -13.27 17.41 -5.52
C THR A 24 -12.60 17.40 -4.15
N ALA A 25 -12.39 18.57 -3.57
CA ALA A 25 -11.88 18.70 -2.20
C ALA A 25 -12.75 17.93 -1.20
N ARG A 26 -12.12 17.36 -0.17
CA ARG A 26 -12.82 16.62 0.89
C ARG A 26 -13.64 17.59 1.75
N PRO A 27 -14.88 17.25 2.11
CA PRO A 27 -15.70 18.12 2.96
C PRO A 27 -15.06 18.46 4.30
N GLU A 28 -14.41 17.48 4.95
CA GLU A 28 -13.79 17.61 6.26
C GLU A 28 -12.48 18.44 6.28
N SER A 29 -11.88 18.65 5.12
CA SER A 29 -10.63 19.42 4.96
C SER A 29 -10.67 20.31 3.72
N TYR A 30 -11.84 20.88 3.44
CA TYR A 30 -12.09 21.58 2.18
C TYR A 30 -11.10 22.72 1.91
N ARG A 31 -10.85 23.55 2.93
CA ARG A 31 -9.95 24.70 2.81
C ARG A 31 -8.53 24.27 2.52
N GLU A 32 -8.03 23.33 3.29
CA GLU A 32 -6.65 22.82 3.18
C GLU A 32 -6.43 22.16 1.82
N ASP A 33 -7.39 21.38 1.35
CA ASP A 33 -7.32 20.70 0.05
C ASP A 33 -7.31 21.72 -1.10
N VAL A 34 -8.15 22.75 -1.03
CA VAL A 34 -8.17 23.83 -2.04
C VAL A 34 -6.87 24.65 -2.02
N GLU A 35 -6.36 25.02 -0.84
CA GLU A 35 -5.09 25.71 -0.72
C GLU A 35 -3.94 24.90 -1.34
N LEU A 36 -3.92 23.57 -1.09
CA LEU A 36 -2.89 22.68 -1.63
C LEU A 36 -3.02 22.50 -3.14
N ALA A 37 -4.24 22.35 -3.67
CA ALA A 37 -4.49 22.20 -5.10
C ALA A 37 -4.14 23.47 -5.89
N ASN A 38 -4.22 24.65 -5.28
CA ASN A 38 -3.83 25.92 -5.89
C ASN A 38 -2.30 26.16 -5.93
N HIS A 39 -1.50 25.21 -5.47
CA HIS A 39 -0.04 25.32 -5.58
C HIS A 39 0.38 25.36 -7.06
N PRO A 40 1.34 26.22 -7.44
CA PRO A 40 1.77 26.36 -8.83
C PRO A 40 2.18 25.01 -9.45
N GLY A 41 1.65 24.73 -10.64
CA GLY A 41 1.97 23.51 -11.39
C GLY A 41 1.16 22.27 -11.01
N GLN A 42 0.18 22.39 -10.11
CA GLN A 42 -0.71 21.28 -9.74
C GLN A 42 -1.94 21.20 -10.67
N ASP A 43 -2.34 19.98 -11.00
CA ASP A 43 -3.67 19.69 -11.52
C ASP A 43 -4.60 19.46 -10.33
N HIS A 44 -5.64 20.28 -10.19
CA HIS A 44 -6.54 20.23 -9.04
C HIS A 44 -7.23 18.87 -8.88
N LYS A 45 -7.70 18.28 -9.98
CA LYS A 45 -8.39 16.98 -9.95
C LYS A 45 -7.47 15.86 -9.52
N ILE A 46 -6.26 15.83 -10.08
CA ILE A 46 -5.24 14.85 -9.71
C ILE A 46 -4.86 15.01 -8.23
N MET A 47 -4.70 16.25 -7.77
CA MET A 47 -4.40 16.53 -6.37
C MET A 47 -5.51 16.01 -5.44
N TYR A 48 -6.78 16.28 -5.76
CA TYR A 48 -7.89 15.78 -4.96
C TYR A 48 -7.97 14.25 -4.94
N HIS A 49 -7.72 13.57 -6.05
CA HIS A 49 -7.62 12.09 -6.06
C HIS A 49 -6.52 11.59 -5.13
N HIS A 50 -5.35 12.23 -5.11
CA HIS A 50 -4.28 11.84 -4.19
C HIS A 50 -4.64 12.06 -2.72
N LEU A 51 -5.26 13.19 -2.39
CA LEU A 51 -5.68 13.51 -1.03
C LEU A 51 -6.79 12.56 -0.54
N ARG A 52 -7.80 12.32 -1.37
CA ARG A 52 -8.89 11.40 -1.06
C ARG A 52 -8.43 9.98 -0.89
N ALA A 53 -7.55 9.49 -1.77
CA ALA A 53 -6.93 8.17 -1.64
C ALA A 53 -6.05 8.07 -0.37
N GLY A 54 -5.38 9.15 0.02
CA GLY A 54 -4.65 9.22 1.28
C GLY A 54 -5.57 9.07 2.49
N ALA A 55 -6.72 9.77 2.48
CA ALA A 55 -7.74 9.64 3.52
C ALA A 55 -8.37 8.23 3.56
N GLU A 56 -8.68 7.64 2.39
CA GLU A 56 -9.18 6.25 2.28
C GLU A 56 -8.23 5.24 2.93
N SER A 57 -6.94 5.49 2.88
CA SER A 57 -5.94 4.57 3.44
C SER A 57 -6.04 4.37 4.94
N GLY A 58 -6.64 5.33 5.67
CA GLY A 58 -6.64 5.39 7.13
C GLY A 58 -5.28 5.72 7.75
N TRP A 59 -4.24 5.92 6.94
CA TRP A 59 -2.95 6.44 7.37
C TRP A 59 -2.95 7.96 7.29
N ASP A 60 -2.34 8.61 8.29
CA ASP A 60 -2.11 10.05 8.26
C ASP A 60 -1.20 10.44 7.10
N PHE A 61 -1.35 11.69 6.66
CA PHE A 61 -0.50 12.24 5.63
C PHE A 61 0.94 12.38 6.14
N SER A 62 1.83 11.63 5.54
CA SER A 62 3.25 11.58 5.90
C SER A 62 4.12 11.42 4.64
N SER A 63 5.43 11.41 4.85
CA SER A 63 6.41 11.17 3.78
C SER A 63 6.18 9.86 2.99
N ARG A 64 5.39 8.92 3.54
CA ARG A 64 4.96 7.72 2.83
C ARG A 64 4.32 8.03 1.48
N TRP A 65 3.48 9.05 1.46
CA TRP A 65 2.66 9.41 0.29
C TRP A 65 3.30 10.46 -0.62
N PHE A 66 4.46 11.01 -0.26
CA PHE A 66 5.09 12.12 -0.97
C PHE A 66 6.20 11.66 -1.90
N LYS A 67 6.37 12.34 -3.05
CA LYS A 67 7.56 12.20 -3.91
C LYS A 67 8.77 12.86 -3.24
N ASN A 68 8.57 14.04 -2.67
CA ASN A 68 9.54 14.73 -1.83
C ASN A 68 9.06 14.69 -0.38
N ALA A 69 9.78 13.98 0.47
CA ALA A 69 9.40 13.74 1.88
C ALA A 69 9.12 15.03 2.69
N GLN A 70 9.61 16.18 2.24
CA GLN A 70 9.45 17.47 2.90
C GLN A 70 8.34 18.35 2.28
N SER A 71 7.65 17.88 1.26
CA SER A 71 6.64 18.66 0.55
C SER A 71 5.32 17.91 0.43
N PHE A 72 4.31 18.37 1.17
CA PHE A 72 2.96 17.83 1.08
C PHE A 72 2.38 18.00 -0.34
N ALA A 73 2.69 19.11 -1.01
CA ALA A 73 2.27 19.34 -2.40
C ALA A 73 2.81 18.28 -3.39
N SER A 74 3.76 17.44 -2.97
CA SER A 74 4.28 16.31 -3.77
C SER A 74 3.55 14.99 -3.52
N ILE A 75 2.37 15.01 -2.88
CA ILE A 75 1.55 13.83 -2.63
C ILE A 75 1.20 13.12 -3.94
N HIS A 76 1.32 11.78 -3.96
CA HIS A 76 1.05 10.96 -5.13
C HIS A 76 0.45 9.58 -4.77
N THR A 77 -0.40 9.55 -3.78
CA THR A 77 -0.97 8.32 -3.20
C THR A 77 -1.51 7.35 -4.24
N THR A 78 -2.23 7.86 -5.25
CA THR A 78 -2.83 7.01 -6.29
C THR A 78 -1.82 6.38 -7.25
N GLU A 79 -0.56 6.76 -7.19
CA GLU A 79 0.53 6.18 -7.97
C GLU A 79 1.27 5.07 -7.22
N ILE A 80 0.98 4.91 -5.92
CA ILE A 80 1.63 3.95 -5.04
C ILE A 80 0.82 2.67 -4.95
N VAL A 81 1.51 1.53 -4.96
CA VAL A 81 0.99 0.22 -4.61
C VAL A 81 1.38 -0.06 -3.15
N PRO A 82 0.44 0.11 -2.19
CA PRO A 82 0.74 -0.04 -0.77
C PRO A 82 0.89 -1.51 -0.39
N VAL A 83 1.93 -1.81 0.38
CA VAL A 83 2.21 -3.18 0.82
C VAL A 83 1.15 -3.71 1.78
N ASP A 84 0.67 -2.89 2.70
CA ASP A 84 -0.35 -3.23 3.70
C ASP A 84 -1.70 -3.54 3.07
N LEU A 85 -2.21 -2.68 2.17
CA LEU A 85 -3.46 -2.93 1.46
C LEU A 85 -3.43 -4.28 0.74
N ASN A 86 -2.32 -4.57 0.05
CA ASN A 86 -2.19 -5.82 -0.69
C ASN A 86 -2.06 -7.04 0.23
N CYS A 87 -1.49 -6.89 1.43
CA CYS A 87 -1.50 -7.93 2.45
C CYS A 87 -2.90 -8.18 3.02
N LEU A 88 -3.66 -7.12 3.27
CA LEU A 88 -5.05 -7.23 3.75
C LEU A 88 -5.95 -7.91 2.72
N LEU A 89 -5.81 -7.54 1.43
CA LEU A 89 -6.55 -8.18 0.35
C LEU A 89 -6.17 -9.66 0.18
N LEU A 90 -4.88 -10.01 0.33
CA LEU A 90 -4.45 -11.41 0.34
C LEU A 90 -5.15 -12.18 1.47
N HIS A 91 -5.14 -11.63 2.68
CA HIS A 91 -5.81 -12.25 3.83
C HIS A 91 -7.32 -12.40 3.61
N LEU A 92 -7.97 -11.41 3.01
CA LEU A 92 -9.37 -11.49 2.62
C LEU A 92 -9.64 -12.61 1.60
N GLU A 93 -8.79 -12.74 0.57
CA GLU A 93 -8.87 -13.80 -0.43
C GLU A 93 -8.72 -15.21 0.22
N GLU A 94 -7.83 -15.35 1.21
CA GLU A 94 -7.67 -16.59 1.97
C GLU A 94 -8.92 -16.91 2.79
N ILE A 95 -9.48 -15.94 3.54
CA ILE A 95 -10.69 -16.11 4.33
C ILE A 95 -11.89 -16.47 3.44
N ILE A 96 -12.05 -15.82 2.30
CA ILE A 96 -13.13 -16.13 1.35
C ILE A 96 -12.96 -17.59 0.82
N SER A 97 -11.73 -17.99 0.50
CA SER A 97 -11.45 -19.37 0.09
C SER A 97 -11.86 -20.38 1.16
N GLU A 98 -11.50 -20.15 2.42
CA GLU A 98 -11.89 -21.00 3.56
C GLU A 98 -13.41 -21.03 3.75
N GLY A 99 -14.08 -19.89 3.66
CA GLY A 99 -15.55 -19.79 3.74
C GLY A 99 -16.23 -20.66 2.67
N TYR A 100 -15.76 -20.61 1.42
CA TYR A 100 -16.29 -21.46 0.36
C TYR A 100 -15.97 -22.96 0.56
N GLN A 101 -14.82 -23.31 1.15
CA GLN A 101 -14.54 -24.69 1.54
C GLN A 101 -15.56 -25.22 2.56
N LEU A 102 -15.86 -24.43 3.59
CA LEU A 102 -16.88 -24.78 4.61
C LEU A 102 -18.28 -24.91 3.99
N ALA A 103 -18.60 -24.07 3.01
CA ALA A 103 -19.83 -24.15 2.22
C ALA A 103 -19.82 -25.26 1.17
N LYS A 104 -18.77 -26.08 1.09
CA LYS A 104 -18.57 -27.17 0.11
C LYS A 104 -18.59 -26.70 -1.36
N ASN A 105 -18.32 -25.44 -1.63
CA ASN A 105 -18.12 -24.91 -2.99
C ASN A 105 -16.62 -24.92 -3.33
N MET A 106 -16.11 -26.05 -3.77
CA MET A 106 -14.68 -26.24 -4.01
C MET A 106 -14.18 -25.48 -5.22
N GLU A 107 -15.02 -25.16 -6.19
CA GLU A 107 -14.66 -24.37 -7.37
C GLU A 107 -14.33 -22.94 -6.96
N ALA A 108 -15.24 -22.27 -6.28
CA ALA A 108 -15.03 -20.90 -5.77
C ALA A 108 -13.87 -20.85 -4.77
N ALA A 109 -13.76 -21.82 -3.86
CA ALA A 109 -12.65 -21.94 -2.94
C ALA A 109 -11.29 -21.97 -3.66
N SER A 110 -11.19 -22.81 -4.69
CA SER A 110 -9.96 -22.94 -5.48
C SER A 110 -9.62 -21.66 -6.26
N ALA A 111 -10.63 -20.96 -6.78
CA ALA A 111 -10.45 -19.69 -7.49
C ALA A 111 -9.85 -18.61 -6.56
N TYR A 112 -10.42 -18.41 -5.37
CA TYR A 112 -9.90 -17.43 -4.40
C TYR A 112 -8.52 -17.83 -3.86
N LYS A 113 -8.27 -19.12 -3.64
CA LYS A 113 -6.94 -19.61 -3.26
C LYS A 113 -5.89 -19.27 -4.31
N LEU A 114 -6.24 -19.40 -5.59
CA LEU A 114 -5.32 -19.03 -6.67
C LEU A 114 -5.03 -17.53 -6.71
N LEU A 115 -6.05 -16.67 -6.44
CA LEU A 115 -5.85 -15.23 -6.31
C LEU A 115 -4.87 -14.91 -5.19
N ALA A 116 -5.07 -15.46 -3.99
CA ALA A 116 -4.19 -15.29 -2.85
C ALA A 116 -2.74 -15.70 -3.16
N ILE A 117 -2.54 -16.85 -3.82
CA ILE A 117 -1.21 -17.32 -4.23
C ILE A 117 -0.54 -16.35 -5.20
N LYS A 118 -1.27 -15.84 -6.20
CA LYS A 118 -0.74 -14.86 -7.16
C LYS A 118 -0.38 -13.56 -6.46
N ARG A 119 -1.27 -13.03 -5.61
CA ARG A 119 -1.02 -11.80 -4.84
C ARG A 119 0.19 -11.95 -3.92
N LYS A 120 0.32 -13.07 -3.20
CA LYS A 120 1.49 -13.36 -2.36
C LYS A 120 2.80 -13.27 -3.15
N LYS A 121 2.84 -13.88 -4.33
CA LYS A 121 4.02 -13.82 -5.22
C LYS A 121 4.31 -12.39 -5.68
N ALA A 122 3.27 -11.64 -6.04
CA ALA A 122 3.43 -10.25 -6.46
C ALA A 122 3.93 -9.35 -5.32
N ILE A 123 3.41 -9.50 -4.08
CA ILE A 123 3.92 -8.78 -2.90
C ILE A 123 5.40 -9.08 -2.69
N GLN A 124 5.80 -10.34 -2.72
CA GLN A 124 7.20 -10.73 -2.56
C GLN A 124 8.09 -10.12 -3.66
N LYS A 125 7.61 -10.06 -4.88
CA LYS A 125 8.36 -9.57 -6.03
C LYS A 125 8.53 -8.06 -6.03
N TYR A 126 7.46 -7.31 -5.73
CA TYR A 126 7.45 -5.86 -5.88
C TYR A 126 7.78 -5.12 -4.59
N CYS A 127 7.41 -5.69 -3.43
CA CYS A 127 7.53 -4.99 -2.16
C CYS A 127 8.73 -5.42 -1.33
N TRP A 128 9.26 -6.64 -1.48
CA TRP A 128 10.44 -7.09 -0.73
C TRP A 128 11.73 -6.52 -1.30
N ASN A 129 12.58 -5.97 -0.44
CA ASN A 129 13.92 -5.52 -0.78
C ASN A 129 14.95 -6.38 -0.05
N ASP A 130 15.70 -7.22 -0.80
CA ASP A 130 16.70 -8.13 -0.23
C ASP A 130 17.89 -7.40 0.37
N GLU A 131 18.31 -6.27 -0.21
CA GLU A 131 19.47 -5.50 0.26
C GLU A 131 19.16 -4.80 1.58
N GLN A 132 17.97 -4.21 1.69
CA GLN A 132 17.54 -3.50 2.88
C GLN A 132 16.87 -4.42 3.92
N GLY A 133 16.52 -5.66 3.58
CA GLY A 133 15.86 -6.62 4.46
C GLY A 133 14.49 -6.16 4.98
N PHE A 134 13.74 -5.41 4.17
CA PHE A 134 12.47 -4.81 4.56
C PHE A 134 11.47 -4.79 3.40
N TYR A 135 10.17 -4.63 3.73
CA TYR A 135 9.11 -4.45 2.75
C TYR A 135 8.78 -2.97 2.57
N PHE A 136 8.68 -2.55 1.31
CA PHE A 136 8.38 -1.19 0.91
C PHE A 136 7.12 -1.13 0.05
N ASP A 137 6.46 0.02 0.05
CA ASP A 137 5.49 0.35 -0.99
C ASP A 137 6.21 0.45 -2.35
N TYR A 138 5.46 0.25 -3.43
CA TYR A 138 6.00 0.31 -4.78
C TYR A 138 5.43 1.51 -5.55
N ASP A 139 6.30 2.33 -6.10
CA ASP A 139 5.95 3.44 -6.99
C ASP A 139 5.76 2.87 -8.41
N ALA A 140 4.53 2.82 -8.86
CA ALA A 140 4.20 2.13 -10.10
C ALA A 140 4.62 2.91 -11.37
N PRO A 141 4.50 4.25 -11.47
CA PRO A 141 5.09 5.04 -12.54
C PRO A 141 6.60 4.92 -12.63
N GLU A 142 7.29 5.05 -11.50
CA GLU A 142 8.75 4.99 -11.41
C GLU A 142 9.29 3.55 -11.54
N ARG A 143 8.42 2.54 -11.44
CA ARG A 143 8.77 1.11 -11.48
C ARG A 143 9.83 0.71 -10.47
N LYS A 144 9.77 1.28 -9.27
CA LYS A 144 10.72 1.01 -8.19
C LYS A 144 10.05 1.03 -6.82
N GLN A 145 10.70 0.44 -5.84
CA GLN A 145 10.28 0.54 -4.45
C GLN A 145 10.50 1.96 -3.93
N LYS A 146 9.60 2.41 -3.07
CA LYS A 146 9.80 3.64 -2.32
C LYS A 146 10.93 3.47 -1.32
N GLN A 147 11.55 4.59 -0.92
CA GLN A 147 12.67 4.56 0.05
C GLN A 147 12.20 4.83 1.49
N SER A 148 10.94 5.18 1.68
CA SER A 148 10.38 5.49 2.99
C SER A 148 10.17 4.21 3.79
N LEU A 149 10.87 4.07 4.91
CA LEU A 149 10.61 3.03 5.90
C LEU A 149 9.32 3.39 6.66
N THR A 150 8.33 2.52 6.63
CA THR A 150 7.06 2.69 7.34
C THR A 150 6.60 1.41 8.00
N LEU A 151 5.80 1.51 9.07
CA LEU A 151 5.22 0.32 9.73
C LEU A 151 4.30 -0.50 8.80
N ALA A 152 3.89 0.02 7.66
CA ALA A 152 3.18 -0.76 6.64
C ALA A 152 4.00 -1.98 6.19
N GLY A 153 5.34 -1.90 6.20
CA GLY A 153 6.23 -3.01 5.91
C GLY A 153 6.18 -4.18 6.90
N VAL A 154 5.42 -4.06 8.00
CA VAL A 154 5.20 -5.14 8.99
C VAL A 154 4.02 -6.04 8.60
N PHE A 155 3.09 -5.57 7.79
CA PHE A 155 1.90 -6.32 7.41
C PHE A 155 2.21 -7.70 6.79
N PRO A 156 3.28 -7.87 5.98
CA PRO A 156 3.67 -9.19 5.49
C PRO A 156 3.99 -10.21 6.60
N LEU A 157 4.43 -9.78 7.78
CA LEU A 157 4.64 -10.65 8.94
C LEU A 157 3.30 -11.04 9.57
N PHE A 158 2.44 -10.05 9.80
CA PHE A 158 1.10 -10.25 10.35
C PHE A 158 0.28 -11.21 9.48
N CYS A 159 0.30 -11.05 8.16
CA CYS A 159 -0.41 -11.90 7.19
C CYS A 159 0.36 -13.19 6.84
N LYS A 160 1.43 -13.55 7.54
CA LYS A 160 2.23 -14.76 7.32
C LYS A 160 2.74 -14.92 5.88
N ILE A 161 3.04 -13.80 5.23
CA ILE A 161 3.62 -13.74 3.88
C ILE A 161 5.13 -13.92 3.95
N ALA A 162 5.77 -13.25 4.92
CA ALA A 162 7.20 -13.24 5.11
C ALA A 162 7.75 -14.64 5.46
N THR A 163 8.90 -15.00 4.91
CA THR A 163 9.68 -16.14 5.36
C THR A 163 10.27 -15.87 6.74
N GLU A 164 10.71 -16.91 7.44
CA GLU A 164 11.38 -16.76 8.75
C GLU A 164 12.62 -15.84 8.67
N LYS A 165 13.42 -15.95 7.61
CA LYS A 165 14.57 -15.07 7.36
C LYS A 165 14.14 -13.62 7.23
N GLN A 166 13.14 -13.35 6.38
CA GLN A 166 12.60 -12.02 6.17
C GLN A 166 12.02 -11.43 7.47
N ALA A 167 11.27 -12.23 8.22
CA ALA A 167 10.68 -11.80 9.49
C ALA A 167 11.75 -11.38 10.52
N LYS A 168 12.87 -12.13 10.61
CA LYS A 168 14.00 -11.77 11.47
C LYS A 168 14.65 -10.45 11.04
N GLN A 169 14.84 -10.23 9.74
CA GLN A 169 15.40 -8.98 9.20
C GLN A 169 14.49 -7.80 9.51
N VAL A 170 13.20 -7.91 9.21
CA VAL A 170 12.21 -6.86 9.52
C VAL A 170 12.15 -6.56 11.01
N ALA A 171 12.14 -7.58 11.88
CA ALA A 171 12.13 -7.39 13.34
C ALA A 171 13.35 -6.62 13.84
N THR A 172 14.54 -6.86 13.26
CA THR A 172 15.75 -6.10 13.57
C THR A 172 15.57 -4.62 13.22
N ILE A 173 15.07 -4.33 12.01
CA ILE A 173 14.86 -2.95 11.55
C ILE A 173 13.82 -2.24 12.41
N ILE A 174 12.73 -2.93 12.79
CA ILE A 174 11.72 -2.36 13.70
C ILE A 174 12.37 -1.95 15.02
N LYS A 175 13.16 -2.82 15.62
CA LYS A 175 13.86 -2.55 16.88
C LYS A 175 14.79 -1.34 16.79
N GLU A 176 15.50 -1.21 15.68
CA GLU A 176 16.53 -0.17 15.50
C GLU A 176 15.93 1.18 15.04
N LYS A 177 14.94 1.15 14.15
CA LYS A 177 14.44 2.34 13.47
C LYS A 177 13.11 2.86 14.00
N PHE A 178 12.23 1.99 14.46
CA PHE A 178 10.86 2.35 14.85
C PHE A 178 10.63 2.36 16.35
N LEU A 179 11.34 1.51 17.13
CA LEU A 179 11.14 1.45 18.57
C LEU A 179 11.77 2.68 19.25
N ARG A 180 10.98 3.37 20.07
CA ARG A 180 11.37 4.55 20.85
C ARG A 180 10.92 4.36 22.31
N PRO A 181 11.46 5.14 23.27
CA PRO A 181 11.06 5.03 24.68
C PRO A 181 9.56 5.15 24.94
N GLY A 182 8.84 5.90 24.10
CA GLY A 182 7.39 6.09 24.21
C GLY A 182 6.54 5.13 23.40
N GLY A 183 7.13 4.19 22.63
CA GLY A 183 6.42 3.26 21.77
C GLY A 183 7.04 3.10 20.40
N VAL A 184 6.21 2.77 19.42
CA VAL A 184 6.65 2.54 18.02
C VAL A 184 6.17 3.69 17.15
N VAL A 185 7.09 4.31 16.39
CA VAL A 185 6.75 5.35 15.41
C VAL A 185 6.30 4.73 14.09
N SER A 186 5.45 5.44 13.32
CA SER A 186 4.87 4.90 12.08
C SER A 186 5.76 5.12 10.84
N THR A 187 6.53 6.22 10.85
CA THR A 187 7.47 6.62 9.79
C THR A 187 8.69 7.30 10.39
#